data_b6d7d5ba9f381efab7c36a02197e4045
#
_entry.id   b6d7d5ba9f381efab7c36a02197e4045
#
_cell.length_a   1.000
_cell.length_b   1.000
_cell.length_c   1.000
_cell.angle_alpha   90.00
_cell.angle_beta   90.00
_cell.angle_gamma   90.00
#
_symmetry.space_group_name_H-M   'P 1'
#
loop_
_entity.id
_entity.type
_entity.pdbx_description
1 polymer ?
#
loop_
_entity_poly.entity_id
_entity_poly.type
_entity_poly.pdbx_seq_one_letter_code
_entity_poly.pdbx_strand_id
1 'polypeptide(L)'
;MTQTPAHKFIAAIVIVAAPFAMGAFFLTWGPSHQYELSNPVKDGYVQPRDIATMVDKTLRSTVTVYCDAPKKESLGSAWAVTLDEDAYAEYDSVFITNYHVVDDCIGKEKYLKIARLYAKAIPAKIITLDKKNDLAVIVADIRIPTLKLSENLPYPGYWTMVAGSADGYEGSIAFGSVLNMNDKQVLITANASHGNSGGPVIDNEGRVIGTLTSGSTKEQYNVATSLDAMCAKIISCDGKFYWNE
;
A
#
# COMPACT_ATOMS: atom_id res chain seq x y z
N MET A 1 26.99 19.62 65.36
CA MET A 1 27.43 18.28 64.91
C MET A 1 28.31 18.45 63.68
N THR A 2 29.64 18.40 63.84
CA THR A 2 30.60 18.49 62.76
C THR A 2 30.64 17.17 62.05
N GLN A 3 30.18 17.14 60.80
CA GLN A 3 30.33 15.95 59.92
C GLN A 3 31.82 15.59 59.78
N THR A 4 32.16 14.33 60.05
CA THR A 4 33.53 13.83 59.88
C THR A 4 33.95 13.92 58.39
N PRO A 5 35.23 14.15 58.09
CA PRO A 5 35.70 14.29 56.71
C PRO A 5 35.39 13.10 55.81
N ALA A 6 35.23 11.90 56.38
CA ALA A 6 34.77 10.69 55.65
C ALA A 6 33.37 10.82 55.03
N HIS A 7 32.42 11.44 55.75
CA HIS A 7 31.06 11.66 55.25
C HIS A 7 31.00 12.62 54.08
N LYS A 8 31.87 13.65 54.07
CA LYS A 8 31.98 14.58 52.92
C LYS A 8 32.57 13.92 51.69
N PHE A 9 33.52 13.00 51.87
CA PHE A 9 34.12 12.25 50.78
C PHE A 9 33.15 11.27 50.15
N ILE A 10 32.40 10.54 50.96
CA ILE A 10 31.36 9.60 50.49
C ILE A 10 30.24 10.37 49.74
N ALA A 11 29.77 11.50 50.26
CA ALA A 11 28.79 12.32 49.61
C ALA A 11 29.25 12.87 48.23
N ALA A 12 30.52 13.29 48.12
CA ALA A 12 31.11 13.74 46.86
C ALA A 12 31.23 12.61 45.82
N ILE A 13 31.61 11.39 46.22
CA ILE A 13 31.65 10.22 45.34
C ILE A 13 30.28 9.84 44.85
N VAL A 14 29.25 9.87 45.67
CA VAL A 14 27.85 9.57 45.28
C VAL A 14 27.31 10.61 44.29
N ILE A 15 27.61 11.91 44.51
CA ILE A 15 27.12 12.98 43.62
C ILE A 15 27.79 12.89 42.22
N VAL A 16 29.02 12.44 42.12
CA VAL A 16 29.73 12.31 40.84
C VAL A 16 29.42 10.96 40.16
N ALA A 17 29.35 9.88 40.92
CA ALA A 17 29.12 8.54 40.38
C ALA A 17 27.65 8.29 39.93
N ALA A 18 26.66 8.92 40.59
CA ALA A 18 25.26 8.75 40.27
C ALA A 18 24.88 9.18 38.82
N PRO A 19 25.29 10.36 38.30
CA PRO A 19 25.02 10.71 36.93
C PRO A 19 25.76 9.84 35.91
N PHE A 20 26.95 9.34 36.24
CA PHE A 20 27.67 8.39 35.37
C PHE A 20 26.98 7.02 35.36
N ALA A 21 26.52 6.53 36.48
CA ALA A 21 25.75 5.27 36.56
C ALA A 21 24.38 5.40 35.85
N MET A 22 23.70 6.54 35.97
CA MET A 22 22.48 6.83 35.27
C MET A 22 22.69 6.96 33.77
N GLY A 23 23.76 7.64 33.34
CA GLY A 23 24.14 7.74 31.93
C GLY A 23 24.47 6.37 31.34
N ALA A 24 25.24 5.53 32.04
CA ALA A 24 25.53 4.16 31.61
C ALA A 24 24.28 3.29 31.58
N PHE A 25 23.36 3.45 32.53
CA PHE A 25 22.08 2.76 32.54
C PHE A 25 21.20 3.14 31.33
N PHE A 26 21.12 4.43 30.97
CA PHE A 26 20.41 4.87 29.76
C PHE A 26 21.12 4.44 28.46
N LEU A 27 22.44 4.29 28.46
CA LEU A 27 23.19 3.80 27.30
C LEU A 27 23.11 2.28 27.12
N THR A 28 22.94 1.52 28.22
CA THR A 28 22.93 0.05 28.17
C THR A 28 21.52 -0.55 28.35
N TRP A 29 20.60 0.19 28.94
CA TRP A 29 19.21 -0.19 29.19
C TRP A 29 18.22 0.80 28.59
N GLY A 30 18.64 1.55 27.60
CA GLY A 30 17.71 2.22 26.70
C GLY A 30 16.76 1.15 26.16
N PRO A 31 15.49 1.49 25.82
CA PRO A 31 14.54 0.51 25.37
C PRO A 31 15.20 -0.30 24.24
N SER A 32 15.43 -1.58 24.49
CA SER A 32 15.96 -2.55 23.53
C SER A 32 14.98 -2.83 22.36
N HIS A 33 13.90 -2.09 22.32
CA HIS A 33 13.00 -1.90 21.22
C HIS A 33 13.18 -0.50 20.59
N GLN A 34 14.40 -0.07 20.34
CA GLN A 34 14.58 0.57 19.07
C GLN A 34 14.22 -0.53 18.06
N TYR A 35 12.98 -0.49 17.56
CA TYR A 35 12.75 -0.99 16.22
C TYR A 35 13.97 -0.54 15.45
N GLU A 36 14.69 -1.44 14.81
CA GLU A 36 15.61 -1.01 13.78
C GLU A 36 14.72 -0.23 12.81
N LEU A 37 14.61 1.06 13.08
CA LEU A 37 14.03 2.00 12.15
C LEU A 37 14.75 1.66 10.88
N SER A 38 14.01 1.29 9.83
CA SER A 38 14.58 0.90 8.56
C SER A 38 15.82 1.76 8.34
N ASN A 39 16.95 1.14 8.19
CA ASN A 39 18.18 1.89 7.89
C ASN A 39 18.18 2.10 6.38
N PRO A 40 17.73 3.27 5.86
CA PRO A 40 17.59 3.48 4.41
C PRO A 40 18.89 3.22 3.66
N VAL A 41 20.02 3.36 4.32
CA VAL A 41 21.34 3.08 3.73
C VAL A 41 21.57 1.57 3.58
N LYS A 42 21.17 0.76 4.54
CA LYS A 42 21.28 -0.71 4.46
C LYS A 42 20.23 -1.31 3.54
N ASP A 43 19.02 -0.76 3.54
CA ASP A 43 17.90 -1.25 2.75
C ASP A 43 17.94 -0.76 1.30
N GLY A 44 18.93 0.08 0.95
CA GLY A 44 19.03 0.67 -0.39
C GLY A 44 17.90 1.65 -0.73
N TYR A 45 17.13 2.10 0.28
CA TYR A 45 16.02 3.02 0.04
C TYR A 45 16.51 4.35 -0.51
N VAL A 46 15.89 4.80 -1.58
CA VAL A 46 16.15 6.09 -2.24
C VAL A 46 14.82 6.81 -2.42
N GLN A 47 14.77 8.10 -2.13
CA GLN A 47 13.60 8.93 -2.42
C GLN A 47 13.27 8.89 -3.92
N PRO A 48 11.98 9.00 -4.33
CA PRO A 48 11.62 8.99 -5.74
C PRO A 48 12.30 10.16 -6.48
N ARG A 49 12.98 9.84 -7.59
CA ARG A 49 13.80 10.83 -8.33
C ARG A 49 13.03 11.53 -9.45
N ASP A 50 12.10 10.82 -10.07
CA ASP A 50 11.32 11.31 -11.21
C ASP A 50 9.83 11.04 -10.96
N ILE A 51 9.25 11.86 -10.11
CA ILE A 51 7.83 11.75 -9.72
C ILE A 51 6.92 11.97 -10.95
N ALA A 52 7.27 12.86 -11.85
CA ALA A 52 6.44 13.16 -13.02
C ALA A 52 6.30 11.94 -13.95
N THR A 53 7.41 11.28 -14.28
CA THR A 53 7.39 10.04 -15.07
C THR A 53 6.69 8.90 -14.34
N MET A 54 6.88 8.80 -13.02
CA MET A 54 6.20 7.79 -12.20
C MET A 54 4.69 7.99 -12.18
N VAL A 55 4.22 9.23 -12.02
CA VAL A 55 2.79 9.59 -12.10
C VAL A 55 2.23 9.25 -13.48
N ASP A 56 2.87 9.68 -14.58
CA ASP A 56 2.39 9.39 -15.94
C ASP A 56 2.28 7.89 -16.19
N LYS A 57 3.31 7.11 -15.83
CA LYS A 57 3.30 5.66 -15.97
C LYS A 57 2.18 5.01 -15.17
N THR A 58 2.00 5.42 -13.91
CA THR A 58 0.95 4.85 -13.04
C THR A 58 -0.43 5.19 -13.55
N LEU A 59 -0.68 6.43 -14.00
CA LEU A 59 -1.96 6.84 -14.58
C LEU A 59 -2.31 6.07 -15.85
N ARG A 60 -1.32 5.80 -16.72
CA ARG A 60 -1.53 4.97 -17.92
C ARG A 60 -1.88 3.52 -17.60
N SER A 61 -1.48 3.04 -16.44
CA SER A 61 -1.70 1.67 -15.96
C SER A 61 -2.92 1.54 -15.04
N THR A 62 -3.61 2.66 -14.74
CA THR A 62 -4.78 2.71 -13.87
C THR A 62 -6.02 3.05 -14.69
N VAL A 63 -7.14 2.42 -14.36
CA VAL A 63 -8.44 2.64 -14.99
C VAL A 63 -9.49 2.93 -13.93
N THR A 64 -10.52 3.69 -14.32
CA THR A 64 -11.75 3.85 -13.54
C THR A 64 -12.64 2.64 -13.77
N VAL A 65 -13.25 2.11 -12.72
CA VAL A 65 -14.20 0.99 -12.76
C VAL A 65 -15.59 1.51 -12.46
N TYR A 66 -16.54 1.21 -13.33
CA TYR A 66 -17.96 1.51 -13.19
C TYR A 66 -18.73 0.22 -13.07
N CYS A 67 -19.52 0.06 -12.03
CA CYS A 67 -20.51 -0.99 -11.89
C CYS A 67 -21.89 -0.34 -11.78
N ASP A 68 -22.56 -0.17 -12.93
CA ASP A 68 -23.83 0.55 -13.07
C ASP A 68 -25.03 -0.40 -12.93
N ALA A 69 -25.05 -1.26 -11.91
CA ALA A 69 -26.12 -2.22 -11.70
C ALA A 69 -27.44 -1.52 -11.31
N PRO A 70 -28.63 -2.02 -11.75
CA PRO A 70 -29.89 -1.29 -11.67
C PRO A 70 -30.35 -0.84 -10.28
N LYS A 71 -29.81 -1.44 -9.21
CA LYS A 71 -30.18 -1.13 -7.82
C LYS A 71 -29.13 -0.35 -7.06
N LYS A 72 -27.92 -0.35 -7.54
CA LYS A 72 -26.77 0.28 -6.88
C LYS A 72 -25.68 0.51 -7.91
N GLU A 73 -25.15 1.71 -7.91
CA GLU A 73 -24.00 2.10 -8.70
C GLU A 73 -22.76 2.10 -7.79
N SER A 74 -21.66 1.61 -8.31
CA SER A 74 -20.37 1.64 -7.64
C SER A 74 -19.30 2.22 -8.57
N LEU A 75 -18.46 3.06 -8.01
CA LEU A 75 -17.31 3.66 -8.67
C LEU A 75 -16.04 3.24 -7.92
N GLY A 76 -15.03 2.83 -8.66
CA GLY A 76 -13.73 2.48 -8.12
C GLY A 76 -12.63 2.63 -9.16
N SER A 77 -11.50 2.07 -8.82
CA SER A 77 -10.30 2.04 -9.66
C SER A 77 -9.80 0.60 -9.83
N ALA A 78 -8.98 0.39 -10.85
CA ALA A 78 -8.24 -0.85 -11.02
C ALA A 78 -6.89 -0.55 -11.68
N TRP A 79 -5.93 -1.43 -11.54
CA TRP A 79 -4.61 -1.28 -12.13
C TRP A 79 -4.19 -2.53 -12.90
N ALA A 80 -3.53 -2.32 -14.03
CA ALA A 80 -3.11 -3.39 -14.92
C ALA A 80 -1.89 -4.13 -14.39
N VAL A 81 -1.95 -5.46 -14.46
CA VAL A 81 -0.91 -6.38 -14.00
C VAL A 81 -0.69 -7.49 -15.03
N THR A 82 0.49 -8.08 -15.04
CA THR A 82 0.77 -9.33 -15.77
C THR A 82 0.55 -10.50 -14.81
N LEU A 83 -0.36 -11.42 -15.17
CA LEU A 83 -0.58 -12.68 -14.47
C LEU A 83 -0.29 -13.83 -15.44
N ASP A 84 0.48 -14.81 -15.01
CA ASP A 84 0.98 -15.91 -15.84
C ASP A 84 -0.01 -17.11 -15.90
N GLU A 85 -1.31 -16.85 -15.87
CA GLU A 85 -2.30 -17.91 -15.92
C GLU A 85 -2.97 -17.98 -17.30
N ASP A 86 -3.14 -19.20 -17.83
CA ASP A 86 -3.84 -19.48 -19.10
C ASP A 86 -5.27 -18.90 -19.12
N ALA A 87 -5.90 -18.76 -17.95
CA ALA A 87 -7.23 -18.18 -17.80
C ALA A 87 -7.35 -16.72 -18.29
N TYR A 88 -6.23 -16.02 -18.44
CA TYR A 88 -6.20 -14.62 -18.86
C TYR A 88 -5.69 -14.42 -20.28
N ALA A 89 -5.17 -15.48 -20.92
CA ALA A 89 -4.47 -15.40 -22.21
C ALA A 89 -5.33 -14.89 -23.38
N GLU A 90 -6.66 -14.99 -23.27
CA GLU A 90 -7.59 -14.51 -24.30
C GLU A 90 -7.88 -13.00 -24.25
N TYR A 91 -7.42 -12.29 -23.19
CA TYR A 91 -7.70 -10.87 -22.99
C TYR A 91 -6.46 -10.01 -23.16
N ASP A 92 -6.67 -8.81 -23.69
CA ASP A 92 -5.58 -7.84 -23.93
C ASP A 92 -4.98 -7.30 -22.62
N SER A 93 -5.77 -7.17 -21.56
CA SER A 93 -5.28 -6.73 -20.23
C SER A 93 -6.06 -7.33 -19.07
N VAL A 94 -5.34 -7.57 -17.99
CA VAL A 94 -5.81 -8.04 -16.69
C VAL A 94 -5.62 -6.95 -15.65
N PHE A 95 -6.61 -6.75 -14.79
CA PHE A 95 -6.60 -5.71 -13.77
C PHE A 95 -6.94 -6.28 -12.40
N ILE A 96 -6.32 -5.73 -11.37
CA ILE A 96 -6.70 -5.95 -9.97
C ILE A 96 -7.52 -4.75 -9.49
N THR A 97 -8.62 -5.05 -8.78
CA THR A 97 -9.50 -4.09 -8.11
C THR A 97 -10.01 -4.69 -6.80
N ASN A 98 -10.87 -3.97 -6.07
CA ASN A 98 -11.52 -4.53 -4.89
C ASN A 98 -12.79 -5.33 -5.24
N TYR A 99 -13.11 -6.30 -4.36
CA TYR A 99 -14.35 -7.07 -4.43
C TYR A 99 -15.57 -6.14 -4.31
N HIS A 100 -15.57 -5.22 -3.33
CA HIS A 100 -16.70 -4.32 -3.09
C HIS A 100 -16.98 -3.33 -4.24
N VAL A 101 -16.00 -3.09 -5.13
CA VAL A 101 -16.15 -2.26 -6.33
C VAL A 101 -16.99 -2.96 -7.38
N VAL A 102 -16.93 -4.30 -7.47
CA VAL A 102 -17.57 -5.11 -8.51
C VAL A 102 -18.70 -5.99 -8.01
N ASP A 103 -18.96 -6.06 -6.70
CA ASP A 103 -19.87 -7.04 -6.08
C ASP A 103 -21.31 -6.95 -6.60
N ASP A 104 -21.82 -5.76 -6.87
CA ASP A 104 -23.17 -5.53 -7.44
C ASP A 104 -23.28 -5.94 -8.92
N CYS A 105 -22.16 -6.11 -9.62
CA CYS A 105 -22.06 -6.57 -11.00
C CYS A 105 -21.83 -8.08 -11.15
N ILE A 106 -21.65 -8.83 -10.06
CA ILE A 106 -21.49 -10.29 -10.10
C ILE A 106 -22.73 -10.92 -10.72
N GLY A 107 -22.53 -11.71 -11.80
CA GLY A 107 -23.61 -12.30 -12.60
C GLY A 107 -24.41 -11.29 -13.43
N LYS A 108 -23.93 -10.05 -13.54
CA LYS A 108 -24.53 -8.96 -14.30
C LYS A 108 -23.47 -8.14 -15.05
N GLU A 109 -22.46 -8.79 -15.58
CA GLU A 109 -21.24 -8.14 -16.13
C GLU A 109 -21.52 -7.15 -17.27
N LYS A 110 -22.69 -7.20 -17.92
CA LYS A 110 -23.10 -6.17 -18.90
C LYS A 110 -23.11 -4.74 -18.34
N TYR A 111 -23.13 -4.61 -17.01
CA TYR A 111 -23.09 -3.33 -16.30
C TYR A 111 -21.67 -2.97 -15.81
N LEU A 112 -20.71 -3.89 -15.93
CA LEU A 112 -19.31 -3.64 -15.55
C LEU A 112 -18.57 -3.03 -16.73
N LYS A 113 -17.96 -1.88 -16.50
CA LYS A 113 -17.17 -1.15 -17.49
C LYS A 113 -15.91 -0.60 -16.87
N ILE A 114 -14.89 -0.39 -17.69
CA ILE A 114 -13.69 0.35 -17.31
C ILE A 114 -13.41 1.48 -18.28
N ALA A 115 -12.78 2.54 -17.81
CA ALA A 115 -12.31 3.64 -18.64
C ALA A 115 -10.86 3.98 -18.32
N ARG A 116 -10.06 4.22 -19.37
CA ARG A 116 -8.78 4.92 -19.25
C ARG A 116 -9.04 6.39 -18.98
N LEU A 117 -8.07 7.07 -18.42
CA LEU A 117 -8.10 8.51 -18.21
C LEU A 117 -8.64 9.25 -19.43
N TYR A 118 -9.75 9.98 -19.27
CA TYR A 118 -10.47 10.76 -20.28
C TYR A 118 -10.90 9.96 -21.52
N ALA A 119 -11.06 8.65 -21.42
CA ALA A 119 -11.51 7.83 -22.53
C ALA A 119 -12.93 7.30 -22.29
N LYS A 120 -13.59 6.86 -23.36
CA LYS A 120 -14.90 6.21 -23.27
C LYS A 120 -14.77 4.87 -22.52
N ALA A 121 -15.72 4.61 -21.63
CA ALA A 121 -15.82 3.34 -20.93
C ALA A 121 -16.13 2.17 -21.88
N ILE A 122 -15.48 1.03 -21.67
CA ILE A 122 -15.64 -0.22 -22.39
C ILE A 122 -16.08 -1.34 -21.45
N PRO A 123 -16.71 -2.42 -21.96
CA PRO A 123 -17.07 -3.58 -21.14
C PRO A 123 -15.87 -4.23 -20.50
N ALA A 124 -16.08 -4.76 -19.29
CA ALA A 124 -15.11 -5.62 -18.58
C ALA A 124 -15.82 -6.88 -18.05
N LYS A 125 -15.05 -7.92 -17.71
CA LYS A 125 -15.55 -9.16 -17.14
C LYS A 125 -14.84 -9.47 -15.83
N ILE A 126 -15.54 -10.12 -14.91
CA ILE A 126 -14.99 -10.59 -13.64
C ILE A 126 -14.48 -12.03 -13.84
N ILE A 127 -13.23 -12.30 -13.48
CA ILE A 127 -12.63 -13.64 -13.60
C ILE A 127 -12.45 -14.28 -12.24
N THR A 128 -11.89 -13.53 -11.27
CA THR A 128 -11.58 -14.08 -9.94
C THR A 128 -12.10 -13.14 -8.86
N LEU A 129 -12.60 -13.72 -7.77
CA LEU A 129 -13.11 -13.00 -6.61
C LEU A 129 -12.47 -13.52 -5.33
N ASP A 130 -11.94 -12.64 -4.52
CA ASP A 130 -11.49 -12.90 -3.16
C ASP A 130 -12.20 -11.94 -2.17
N LYS A 131 -13.37 -12.36 -1.74
CA LYS A 131 -14.17 -11.59 -0.78
C LYS A 131 -13.48 -11.41 0.57
N LYS A 132 -12.62 -12.35 0.97
CA LYS A 132 -11.95 -12.33 2.27
C LYS A 132 -10.92 -11.19 2.36
N ASN A 133 -10.17 -10.98 1.29
CA ASN A 133 -9.13 -9.96 1.19
C ASN A 133 -9.61 -8.71 0.43
N ASP A 134 -10.92 -8.65 0.10
CA ASP A 134 -11.55 -7.57 -0.67
C ASP A 134 -10.84 -7.31 -2.00
N LEU A 135 -10.61 -8.36 -2.78
CA LEU A 135 -9.94 -8.29 -4.09
C LEU A 135 -10.77 -8.93 -5.19
N ALA A 136 -10.59 -8.45 -6.41
CA ALA A 136 -11.14 -9.04 -7.63
C ALA A 136 -10.16 -8.88 -8.79
N VAL A 137 -10.19 -9.86 -9.72
CA VAL A 137 -9.54 -9.77 -11.02
C VAL A 137 -10.60 -9.52 -12.07
N ILE A 138 -10.41 -8.49 -12.86
CA ILE A 138 -11.23 -8.17 -14.01
C ILE A 138 -10.38 -8.09 -15.28
N VAL A 139 -10.98 -8.33 -16.42
CA VAL A 139 -10.32 -8.33 -17.73
C VAL A 139 -11.07 -7.48 -18.72
N ALA A 140 -10.36 -6.96 -19.72
CA ALA A 140 -10.97 -6.22 -20.84
C ALA A 140 -10.09 -6.26 -22.08
N ASP A 141 -10.73 -6.08 -23.25
CA ASP A 141 -10.08 -6.07 -24.56
C ASP A 141 -9.53 -4.66 -24.86
N ILE A 142 -8.51 -4.29 -24.12
CA ILE A 142 -7.79 -3.02 -24.26
C ILE A 142 -6.35 -3.19 -23.77
N ARG A 143 -5.38 -2.71 -24.55
CA ARG A 143 -3.96 -2.76 -24.16
C ARG A 143 -3.60 -1.63 -23.23
N ILE A 144 -3.23 -1.99 -22.01
CA ILE A 144 -2.81 -1.10 -20.93
C ILE A 144 -1.41 -1.53 -20.47
N PRO A 145 -0.46 -0.60 -20.27
CA PRO A 145 0.84 -0.92 -19.66
C PRO A 145 0.64 -1.49 -18.26
N THR A 146 1.37 -2.54 -17.90
CA THR A 146 1.26 -3.17 -16.58
C THR A 146 2.21 -2.53 -15.57
N LEU A 147 1.81 -2.52 -14.29
CA LEU A 147 2.66 -2.17 -13.17
C LEU A 147 3.41 -3.42 -12.68
N LYS A 148 4.63 -3.21 -12.21
CA LYS A 148 5.41 -4.25 -11.55
C LYS A 148 5.09 -4.28 -10.07
N LEU A 149 5.18 -5.45 -9.45
CA LEU A 149 5.07 -5.60 -8.01
C LEU A 149 6.39 -5.21 -7.33
N SER A 150 6.32 -4.67 -6.13
CA SER A 150 7.50 -4.34 -5.34
C SER A 150 8.12 -5.61 -4.78
N GLU A 151 9.44 -5.70 -4.85
CA GLU A 151 10.24 -6.75 -4.22
C GLU A 151 10.70 -6.32 -2.82
N ASN A 152 10.45 -5.05 -2.45
CA ASN A 152 10.89 -4.47 -1.20
C ASN A 152 9.74 -4.34 -0.22
N LEU A 153 10.03 -4.56 1.07
CA LEU A 153 9.09 -4.30 2.16
C LEU A 153 8.79 -2.80 2.27
N PRO A 154 7.51 -2.41 2.35
CA PRO A 154 7.13 -1.01 2.53
C PRO A 154 7.26 -0.58 4.00
N TYR A 155 8.46 -0.29 4.45
CA TYR A 155 8.70 0.11 5.84
C TYR A 155 8.03 1.43 6.23
N PRO A 156 7.65 1.60 7.51
CA PRO A 156 7.11 2.85 8.03
C PRO A 156 8.02 4.05 7.71
N GLY A 157 7.40 5.13 7.24
CA GLY A 157 8.09 6.34 6.82
C GLY A 157 8.54 6.36 5.35
N TYR A 158 8.51 5.23 4.63
CA TYR A 158 8.81 5.21 3.20
C TYR A 158 7.72 5.93 2.41
N TRP A 159 8.15 6.64 1.38
CA TRP A 159 7.25 7.37 0.48
C TRP A 159 6.30 6.43 -0.26
N THR A 160 5.07 6.88 -0.47
CA THR A 160 4.08 6.16 -1.27
C THR A 160 3.17 7.12 -2.04
N MET A 161 2.59 6.60 -3.12
CA MET A 161 1.63 7.27 -3.97
C MET A 161 0.42 6.37 -4.22
N VAL A 162 -0.77 6.96 -4.20
CA VAL A 162 -2.02 6.33 -4.63
C VAL A 162 -2.47 6.95 -5.94
N ALA A 163 -2.91 6.14 -6.89
CA ALA A 163 -3.58 6.59 -8.10
C ALA A 163 -5.00 6.01 -8.17
N GLY A 164 -5.94 6.77 -8.72
CA GLY A 164 -7.32 6.33 -8.87
C GLY A 164 -8.25 7.39 -9.42
N SER A 165 -9.53 7.29 -9.03
CA SER A 165 -10.63 8.15 -9.52
C SER A 165 -11.40 8.74 -8.35
N ALA A 166 -10.71 9.50 -7.46
CA ALA A 166 -11.26 10.10 -6.26
C ALA A 166 -12.55 10.89 -6.57
N ASP A 167 -13.67 10.49 -5.95
CA ASP A 167 -14.99 11.12 -6.14
C ASP A 167 -15.38 11.30 -7.62
N GLY A 168 -14.92 10.39 -8.50
CA GLY A 168 -15.13 10.44 -9.93
C GLY A 168 -14.14 11.32 -10.71
N TYR A 169 -13.17 11.95 -10.05
CA TYR A 169 -12.08 12.68 -10.72
C TYR A 169 -11.03 11.68 -11.21
N GLU A 170 -11.18 11.25 -12.45
CA GLU A 170 -10.24 10.32 -13.10
C GLU A 170 -8.80 10.84 -13.06
N GLY A 171 -7.84 9.95 -12.78
CA GLY A 171 -6.44 10.32 -12.70
C GLY A 171 -6.02 11.08 -11.43
N SER A 172 -6.79 10.94 -10.36
CA SER A 172 -6.44 11.49 -9.05
C SER A 172 -5.16 10.84 -8.52
N ILE A 173 -4.26 11.67 -7.99
CA ILE A 173 -3.02 11.25 -7.35
C ILE A 173 -2.96 11.80 -5.94
N ALA A 174 -2.56 10.96 -4.99
CA ALA A 174 -2.26 11.38 -3.63
C ALA A 174 -0.90 10.83 -3.19
N PHE A 175 -0.11 11.67 -2.53
CA PHE A 175 1.19 11.31 -1.99
C PHE A 175 1.12 11.16 -0.47
N GLY A 176 1.94 10.28 0.07
CA GLY A 176 2.04 10.05 1.50
C GLY A 176 3.25 9.20 1.87
N SER A 177 3.15 8.56 3.00
CA SER A 177 4.13 7.60 3.47
C SER A 177 3.45 6.34 4.01
N VAL A 178 4.19 5.26 4.07
CA VAL A 178 3.78 4.07 4.81
C VAL A 178 3.74 4.42 6.30
N LEU A 179 2.62 4.15 6.95
CA LEU A 179 2.45 4.35 8.39
C LEU A 179 2.80 3.08 9.15
N ASN A 180 2.32 1.93 8.66
CA ASN A 180 2.60 0.61 9.20
C ASN A 180 2.23 -0.46 8.19
N MET A 181 2.61 -1.71 8.44
CA MET A 181 2.26 -2.85 7.59
C MET A 181 2.20 -4.17 8.38
N ASN A 182 1.48 -5.12 7.82
CA ASN A 182 1.48 -6.53 8.21
C ASN A 182 1.21 -7.41 6.97
N ASP A 183 1.12 -8.73 7.16
CA ASP A 183 0.84 -9.72 6.10
C ASP A 183 -0.46 -9.48 5.31
N LYS A 184 -1.38 -8.69 5.83
CA LYS A 184 -2.69 -8.44 5.21
C LYS A 184 -2.84 -7.03 4.67
N GLN A 185 -2.19 -6.06 5.30
CA GLN A 185 -2.49 -4.64 5.08
C GLN A 185 -1.23 -3.78 5.12
N VAL A 186 -1.24 -2.74 4.30
CA VAL A 186 -0.33 -1.60 4.36
C VAL A 186 -1.16 -0.38 4.75
N LEU A 187 -0.82 0.25 5.87
CA LEU A 187 -1.42 1.51 6.32
C LEU A 187 -0.61 2.66 5.75
N ILE A 188 -1.29 3.64 5.15
CA ILE A 188 -0.65 4.77 4.48
C ILE A 188 -1.28 6.11 4.89
N THR A 189 -0.49 7.17 4.82
CA THR A 189 -0.95 8.55 5.08
C THR A 189 -1.42 9.28 3.82
N ALA A 190 -1.24 8.68 2.61
CA ALA A 190 -1.74 9.26 1.38
C ALA A 190 -3.25 9.46 1.47
N ASN A 191 -3.72 10.68 1.22
CA ASN A 191 -5.15 10.99 1.31
C ASN A 191 -5.91 10.34 0.13
N ALA A 192 -6.96 9.61 0.44
CA ALA A 192 -7.80 8.93 -0.55
C ALA A 192 -9.28 9.06 -0.17
N SER A 193 -10.15 9.05 -1.18
CA SER A 193 -11.60 9.18 -1.03
C SER A 193 -12.33 8.07 -1.80
N HIS A 194 -13.65 8.12 -1.80
CA HIS A 194 -14.47 7.22 -2.62
C HIS A 194 -14.00 7.26 -4.09
N GLY A 195 -14.01 6.11 -4.76
CA GLY A 195 -13.53 5.98 -6.13
C GLY A 195 -12.04 5.64 -6.27
N ASN A 196 -11.20 5.87 -5.24
CA ASN A 196 -9.82 5.38 -5.23
C ASN A 196 -9.71 3.90 -4.86
N SER A 197 -10.76 3.29 -4.27
CA SER A 197 -10.80 1.86 -3.95
C SER A 197 -10.47 1.01 -5.17
N GLY A 198 -9.57 0.04 -5.02
CA GLY A 198 -9.03 -0.80 -6.09
C GLY A 198 -7.84 -0.19 -6.83
N GLY A 199 -7.50 1.07 -6.56
CA GLY A 199 -6.32 1.72 -7.15
C GLY A 199 -5.00 1.21 -6.58
N PRO A 200 -3.89 1.33 -7.33
CA PRO A 200 -2.59 0.88 -6.88
C PRO A 200 -2.00 1.81 -5.82
N VAL A 201 -1.34 1.22 -4.84
CA VAL A 201 -0.44 1.91 -3.91
C VAL A 201 0.99 1.63 -4.36
N ILE A 202 1.75 2.69 -4.65
CA ILE A 202 3.04 2.65 -5.34
C ILE A 202 4.15 3.06 -4.39
N ASP A 203 5.28 2.37 -4.46
CA ASP A 203 6.52 2.70 -3.74
C ASP A 203 7.37 3.78 -4.44
N ASN A 204 8.53 4.08 -3.86
CA ASN A 204 9.50 5.05 -4.37
C ASN A 204 10.16 4.66 -5.71
N GLU A 205 9.99 3.43 -6.18
CA GLU A 205 10.51 2.93 -7.45
C GLU A 205 9.42 2.80 -8.53
N GLY A 206 8.18 3.16 -8.21
CA GLY A 206 7.04 3.03 -9.12
C GLY A 206 6.49 1.62 -9.23
N ARG A 207 6.65 0.80 -8.18
CA ARG A 207 6.16 -0.56 -8.08
C ARG A 207 5.00 -0.63 -7.10
N VAL A 208 4.09 -1.57 -7.31
CA VAL A 208 2.92 -1.75 -6.46
C VAL A 208 3.30 -2.43 -5.16
N ILE A 209 2.89 -1.86 -4.02
CA ILE A 209 3.01 -2.42 -2.66
C ILE A 209 1.66 -2.88 -2.10
N GLY A 210 0.56 -2.57 -2.77
CA GLY A 210 -0.77 -2.98 -2.36
C GLY A 210 -1.87 -2.38 -3.22
N THR A 211 -3.11 -2.82 -2.97
CA THR A 211 -4.33 -2.28 -3.59
C THR A 211 -5.13 -1.53 -2.55
N LEU A 212 -5.41 -0.26 -2.79
CA LEU A 212 -6.18 0.57 -1.86
C LEU A 212 -7.58 -0.01 -1.65
N THR A 213 -7.98 -0.17 -0.40
CA THR A 213 -9.25 -0.81 -0.04
C THR A 213 -10.20 0.15 0.65
N SER A 214 -9.74 0.85 1.66
CA SER A 214 -10.58 1.70 2.49
C SER A 214 -9.81 2.84 3.13
N GLY A 215 -10.53 3.83 3.64
CA GLY A 215 -9.98 4.92 4.42
C GLY A 215 -10.69 5.08 5.75
N SER A 216 -9.99 5.58 6.74
CA SER A 216 -10.57 6.02 8.01
C SER A 216 -10.69 7.55 8.01
N THR A 217 -11.92 8.04 7.92
CA THR A 217 -12.19 9.50 8.02
C THR A 217 -11.90 10.05 9.43
N LYS A 218 -11.89 9.18 10.45
CA LYS A 218 -11.66 9.58 11.84
C LYS A 218 -10.16 9.62 12.19
N GLU A 219 -9.37 8.74 11.61
CA GLU A 219 -8.00 8.46 12.04
C GLU A 219 -6.96 8.95 11.03
N GLN A 220 -7.41 9.54 9.92
CA GLN A 220 -6.57 10.17 8.89
C GLN A 220 -5.51 9.23 8.27
N TYR A 221 -5.82 7.93 8.17
CA TYR A 221 -5.03 6.98 7.41
C TYR A 221 -5.90 6.17 6.44
N ASN A 222 -5.27 5.61 5.44
CA ASN A 222 -5.91 4.72 4.48
C ASN A 222 -5.27 3.33 4.54
N VAL A 223 -6.04 2.32 4.13
CA VAL A 223 -5.66 0.91 4.17
C VAL A 223 -5.57 0.37 2.76
N ALA A 224 -4.46 -0.28 2.44
CA ALA A 224 -4.31 -1.08 1.24
C ALA A 224 -4.20 -2.55 1.60
N THR A 225 -4.79 -3.43 0.80
CA THR A 225 -4.53 -4.87 0.86
C THR A 225 -3.11 -5.13 0.38
N SER A 226 -2.30 -5.83 1.19
CA SER A 226 -0.89 -6.09 0.94
C SER A 226 -0.67 -7.07 -0.22
N LEU A 227 0.56 -7.14 -0.75
CA LEU A 227 0.93 -8.15 -1.74
C LEU A 227 0.82 -9.57 -1.18
N ASP A 228 1.17 -9.80 0.10
CA ASP A 228 1.02 -11.10 0.76
C ASP A 228 -0.43 -11.59 0.76
N ALA A 229 -1.37 -10.68 1.02
CA ALA A 229 -2.79 -11.03 0.94
C ALA A 229 -3.24 -11.35 -0.49
N MET A 230 -2.64 -10.73 -1.52
CA MET A 230 -2.89 -11.05 -2.93
C MET A 230 -2.35 -12.43 -3.30
N CYS A 231 -1.20 -12.84 -2.76
CA CYS A 231 -0.59 -14.15 -2.96
C CYS A 231 -1.50 -15.32 -2.55
N ALA A 232 -2.44 -15.08 -1.67
CA ALA A 232 -3.35 -16.13 -1.22
C ALA A 232 -4.26 -16.66 -2.34
N LYS A 233 -4.62 -15.81 -3.35
CA LYS A 233 -5.59 -16.21 -4.37
C LYS A 233 -5.47 -15.48 -5.73
N ILE A 234 -4.87 -14.31 -5.77
CA ILE A 234 -4.92 -13.41 -6.93
C ILE A 234 -3.67 -13.49 -7.78
N ILE A 235 -2.50 -13.55 -7.17
CA ILE A 235 -1.20 -13.67 -7.82
C ILE A 235 -0.51 -14.97 -7.42
N SER A 236 0.21 -15.57 -8.37
CA SER A 236 1.09 -16.71 -8.08
C SER A 236 2.38 -16.20 -7.45
N CYS A 237 2.67 -16.66 -6.24
CA CYS A 237 3.85 -16.24 -5.48
C CYS A 237 4.84 -17.40 -5.29
N ASP A 238 4.74 -18.49 -6.06
CA ASP A 238 5.61 -19.69 -6.03
C ASP A 238 5.87 -20.24 -4.62
N GLY A 239 4.87 -20.16 -3.74
CA GLY A 239 4.95 -20.59 -2.34
C GLY A 239 5.77 -19.66 -1.44
N LYS A 240 6.28 -18.55 -1.95
CA LYS A 240 6.88 -17.47 -1.16
C LYS A 240 5.85 -16.40 -0.91
N PHE A 241 5.62 -16.06 0.35
CA PHE A 241 5.01 -14.78 0.66
C PHE A 241 6.02 -13.70 0.31
N TYR A 242 5.58 -12.62 -0.34
CA TYR A 242 6.46 -11.60 -0.90
C TYR A 242 7.41 -10.98 0.13
N TRP A 243 7.02 -11.02 1.41
CA TRP A 243 7.72 -10.32 2.49
C TRP A 243 8.02 -11.21 3.71
N ASN A 244 7.95 -12.52 3.58
CA ASN A 244 8.33 -13.49 4.61
C ASN A 244 9.74 -14.03 4.34
N GLU A 245 10.76 -13.25 4.57
CA GLU A 245 12.15 -13.71 4.77
C GLU A 245 12.64 -13.36 6.17
#